data_feef69ed3202a1f7c8e599dbf8747b27
#
_entry.id   feef69ed3202a1f7c8e599dbf8747b27
#
_cell.length_a   1.000
_cell.length_b   1.000
_cell.length_c   1.000
_cell.angle_alpha   90.00
_cell.angle_beta   90.00
_cell.angle_gamma   90.00
#
_symmetry.space_group_name_H-M   'P 1'
#
loop_
_entity.id
_entity.type
_entity.pdbx_description
1 polymer ?
#
loop_
_entity_poly.entity_id
_entity_poly.type
_entity_poly.pdbx_seq_one_letter_code
_entity_poly.pdbx_strand_id
1 'polypeptide(L)'
;MEADDGTSRRGFLLCAGAAIGVAVFGFDPADTTALPVAFGASAAAAGAERRYPIPAADGVTIDRKDQVIIVRYRGQAYAFNLACPHENTALKWLPKDGRFQCPKHESQYQPTGVFTTGRATRNMDRLGITLEDNMLVVDLNKFYKSDKNPEGWAAATVAL
;
A
#
# COMPACT_ATOMS: atom_id res chain seq x y z
N MET A 1 -10.59 -52.42 33.65
CA MET A 1 -11.93 -51.87 33.88
C MET A 1 -11.75 -50.39 33.73
N GLU A 2 -12.08 -50.05 32.62
CA GLU A 2 -13.17 -49.34 31.87
C GLU A 2 -12.80 -47.89 31.73
N ALA A 3 -13.05 -47.19 30.70
CA ALA A 3 -13.52 -47.41 29.33
C ALA A 3 -13.20 -46.14 28.59
N ASP A 4 -12.70 -46.35 27.44
CA ASP A 4 -12.52 -45.35 26.39
C ASP A 4 -13.89 -44.80 25.96
N ASP A 5 -14.07 -43.49 25.95
CA ASP A 5 -15.22 -42.89 25.27
C ASP A 5 -14.75 -41.82 24.26
N GLY A 6 -14.51 -42.37 23.05
CA GLY A 6 -14.17 -41.60 21.88
C GLY A 6 -15.36 -40.81 21.33
N THR A 7 -15.41 -39.53 21.58
CA THR A 7 -16.39 -38.65 20.95
C THR A 7 -15.88 -38.18 19.59
N SER A 8 -16.33 -38.88 18.57
CA SER A 8 -16.13 -38.62 17.15
C SER A 8 -16.66 -37.25 16.74
N ARG A 9 -15.75 -36.36 16.25
CA ARG A 9 -16.08 -35.10 15.63
C ARG A 9 -16.44 -35.21 14.13
N ARG A 10 -17.33 -36.16 13.81
CA ARG A 10 -17.88 -36.32 12.46
C ARG A 10 -19.39 -36.29 12.53
N GLY A 11 -19.98 -35.15 12.29
CA GLY A 11 -21.45 -35.10 12.18
C GLY A 11 -22.05 -33.71 12.29
N PHE A 12 -21.52 -32.71 11.54
CA PHE A 12 -22.25 -31.46 11.36
C PHE A 12 -22.20 -30.98 9.90
N LEU A 13 -22.79 -31.79 9.05
CA LEU A 13 -23.08 -31.39 7.67
C LEU A 13 -24.42 -32.03 7.30
N LEU A 14 -25.53 -31.38 7.63
CA LEU A 14 -26.80 -31.65 6.97
C LEU A 14 -27.73 -30.42 7.07
N CYS A 15 -28.10 -29.95 5.86
CA CYS A 15 -29.34 -29.33 5.51
C CYS A 15 -29.61 -27.87 5.88
N ALA A 16 -29.37 -27.02 4.92
CA ALA A 16 -30.31 -25.93 4.62
C ALA A 16 -30.53 -25.89 3.11
N GLY A 17 -31.43 -26.71 2.62
CA GLY A 17 -32.00 -26.58 1.29
C GLY A 17 -32.96 -25.41 1.28
N ALA A 18 -32.54 -24.27 0.71
CA ALA A 18 -33.44 -23.17 0.38
C ALA A 18 -33.99 -23.43 -1.03
N ALA A 19 -35.27 -23.68 -1.11
CA ALA A 19 -36.02 -23.74 -2.36
C ALA A 19 -36.05 -22.35 -3.00
N ILE A 20 -35.35 -22.16 -4.11
CA ILE A 20 -35.42 -20.93 -4.93
C ILE A 20 -36.65 -21.11 -5.83
N GLY A 21 -37.72 -20.38 -5.51
CA GLY A 21 -38.87 -20.25 -6.37
C GLY A 21 -38.47 -19.44 -7.62
N VAL A 22 -38.50 -20.06 -8.79
CA VAL A 22 -38.34 -19.40 -10.07
C VAL A 22 -39.63 -18.69 -10.41
N ALA A 23 -39.73 -17.40 -10.21
CA ALA A 23 -40.78 -16.56 -10.78
C ALA A 23 -40.44 -16.33 -12.25
N VAL A 24 -41.20 -16.98 -13.15
CA VAL A 24 -41.14 -16.74 -14.59
C VAL A 24 -41.84 -15.45 -14.86
N PHE A 25 -41.12 -14.34 -14.97
CA PHE A 25 -41.64 -13.10 -15.54
C PHE A 25 -41.54 -13.19 -17.06
N GLY A 26 -42.66 -12.98 -17.74
CA GLY A 26 -42.74 -12.94 -19.19
C GLY A 26 -41.82 -11.89 -19.77
N PHE A 27 -40.95 -12.33 -20.66
CA PHE A 27 -40.06 -11.46 -21.42
C PHE A 27 -40.83 -10.84 -22.59
N ASP A 28 -40.92 -9.53 -22.62
CA ASP A 28 -41.38 -8.75 -23.76
C ASP A 28 -40.19 -8.46 -24.66
N PRO A 29 -40.14 -8.92 -25.94
CA PRO A 29 -38.93 -8.84 -26.75
C PRO A 29 -38.66 -7.47 -27.40
N ALA A 30 -39.26 -6.39 -26.88
CA ALA A 30 -39.18 -5.05 -27.53
C ALA A 30 -38.36 -4.01 -26.76
N ASP A 31 -37.66 -4.35 -25.65
CA ASP A 31 -36.86 -3.34 -24.93
C ASP A 31 -35.38 -3.75 -24.87
N THR A 32 -34.66 -3.50 -25.99
CA THR A 32 -33.22 -3.71 -26.12
C THR A 32 -32.43 -2.44 -25.81
N THR A 33 -32.65 -1.84 -24.63
CA THR A 33 -31.74 -0.86 -24.06
C THR A 33 -31.15 -1.36 -22.72
N ALA A 34 -30.64 -2.57 -22.72
CA ALA A 34 -29.74 -3.02 -21.67
C ALA A 34 -28.37 -2.39 -21.92
N LEU A 35 -28.12 -1.23 -21.33
CA LEU A 35 -26.77 -0.70 -21.20
C LEU A 35 -25.94 -1.75 -20.46
N PRO A 36 -24.76 -2.13 -20.97
CA PRO A 36 -23.87 -3.02 -20.24
C PRO A 36 -23.51 -2.30 -18.94
N VAL A 37 -24.01 -2.83 -17.82
CA VAL A 37 -23.46 -2.48 -16.52
C VAL A 37 -22.04 -3.04 -16.55
N ALA A 38 -21.09 -2.17 -16.85
CA ALA A 38 -19.71 -2.47 -16.61
C ALA A 38 -19.58 -2.74 -15.11
N PHE A 39 -19.48 -4.00 -14.75
CA PHE A 39 -18.96 -4.37 -13.44
C PHE A 39 -17.54 -3.84 -13.38
N GLY A 40 -17.41 -2.61 -12.89
CA GLY A 40 -16.12 -2.00 -12.65
C GLY A 40 -15.38 -2.86 -11.65
N ALA A 41 -14.48 -3.69 -12.16
CA ALA A 41 -13.39 -4.20 -11.37
C ALA A 41 -12.67 -2.98 -10.82
N SER A 42 -12.86 -2.63 -9.58
CA SER A 42 -11.92 -1.83 -8.79
C SER A 42 -12.46 -1.19 -7.51
N ALA A 43 -13.39 -1.81 -6.81
CA ALA A 43 -13.66 -1.34 -5.44
C ALA A 43 -12.57 -1.80 -4.44
N ALA A 44 -11.78 -2.82 -4.78
CA ALA A 44 -10.68 -3.30 -3.93
C ALA A 44 -9.37 -2.52 -4.12
N ALA A 45 -9.18 -1.86 -5.26
CA ALA A 45 -7.98 -1.05 -5.55
C ALA A 45 -8.08 0.38 -5.00
N ALA A 46 -9.27 0.94 -4.89
CA ALA A 46 -9.49 2.33 -4.43
C ALA A 46 -9.09 2.57 -2.96
N GLY A 47 -8.92 1.50 -2.15
CA GLY A 47 -8.49 1.61 -0.74
C GLY A 47 -6.99 1.68 -0.53
N ALA A 48 -6.20 1.28 -1.53
CA ALA A 48 -4.75 1.17 -1.44
C ALA A 48 -3.99 2.42 -1.89
N GLU A 49 -4.64 3.29 -2.66
CA GLU A 49 -4.02 4.51 -3.19
C GLU A 49 -4.31 5.72 -2.32
N ARG A 50 -3.32 6.61 -2.24
CA ARG A 50 -3.45 7.92 -1.61
C ARG A 50 -2.96 9.01 -2.55
N ARG A 51 -3.69 10.11 -2.57
CA ARG A 51 -3.35 11.29 -3.39
C ARG A 51 -2.78 12.39 -2.49
N TYR A 52 -1.61 12.88 -2.86
CA TYR A 52 -0.93 13.95 -2.16
C TYR A 52 -0.70 15.14 -3.11
N PRO A 53 -0.85 16.39 -2.63
CA PRO A 53 -0.46 17.54 -3.44
C PRO A 53 1.06 17.51 -3.67
N ILE A 54 1.48 18.00 -4.84
CA ILE A 54 2.92 18.19 -5.11
C ILE A 54 3.43 19.29 -4.16
N PRO A 55 4.45 19.01 -3.32
CA PRO A 55 5.04 20.06 -2.48
C PRO A 55 5.59 21.21 -3.35
N ALA A 56 5.32 22.46 -2.98
CA ALA A 56 5.72 23.63 -3.76
C ALA A 56 7.25 23.81 -3.82
N ALA A 57 7.98 23.34 -2.80
CA ALA A 57 9.43 23.43 -2.69
C ALA A 57 10.02 22.11 -2.20
N ASP A 58 11.34 21.97 -2.29
CA ASP A 58 12.05 20.83 -1.70
C ASP A 58 11.74 20.72 -0.21
N GLY A 59 11.38 19.53 0.24
CA GLY A 59 10.95 19.28 1.61
C GLY A 59 10.36 17.91 1.83
N VAL A 60 9.90 17.67 3.05
CA VAL A 60 9.38 16.38 3.53
C VAL A 60 8.04 16.59 4.20
N THR A 61 7.05 15.79 3.80
CA THR A 61 5.75 15.69 4.44
C THR A 61 5.58 14.27 4.99
N ILE A 62 5.18 14.13 6.26
CA ILE A 62 4.99 12.82 6.90
C ILE A 62 3.53 12.62 7.23
N ASP A 63 2.90 11.68 6.55
CA ASP A 63 1.56 11.18 6.88
C ASP A 63 1.68 9.98 7.83
N ARG A 64 1.42 10.24 9.12
CA ARG A 64 1.50 9.20 10.15
C ARG A 64 0.31 8.25 10.12
N LYS A 65 -0.84 8.68 9.58
CA LYS A 65 -2.04 7.87 9.48
C LYS A 65 -1.86 6.74 8.47
N ASP A 66 -1.38 7.09 7.29
CA ASP A 66 -1.16 6.14 6.21
C ASP A 66 0.29 5.60 6.19
N GLN A 67 1.14 6.00 7.15
CA GLN A 67 2.54 5.57 7.29
C GLN A 67 3.39 5.91 6.06
N VAL A 68 3.15 7.07 5.46
CA VAL A 68 3.81 7.52 4.23
C VAL A 68 4.69 8.74 4.50
N ILE A 69 5.83 8.80 3.85
CA ILE A 69 6.68 9.98 3.74
C ILE A 69 6.69 10.41 2.28
N ILE A 70 6.27 11.65 2.00
CA ILE A 70 6.41 12.29 0.69
C ILE A 70 7.61 13.24 0.75
N VAL A 71 8.50 13.11 -0.21
CA VAL A 71 9.68 13.96 -0.36
C VAL A 71 9.68 14.61 -1.74
N ARG A 72 9.88 15.93 -1.79
CA ARG A 72 10.38 16.61 -2.98
C ARG A 72 11.85 16.96 -2.76
N TYR A 73 12.70 16.58 -3.69
CA TYR A 73 14.13 16.86 -3.63
C TYR A 73 14.74 16.95 -5.03
N ARG A 74 15.31 18.12 -5.36
CA ARG A 74 16.00 18.37 -6.64
C ARG A 74 15.15 18.03 -7.87
N GLY A 75 13.90 18.47 -7.90
CA GLY A 75 12.99 18.24 -9.03
C GLY A 75 12.46 16.80 -9.14
N GLN A 76 12.62 15.99 -8.11
CA GLN A 76 12.08 14.64 -8.03
C GLN A 76 11.14 14.50 -6.82
N ALA A 77 10.10 13.68 -6.99
CA ALA A 77 9.25 13.25 -5.89
C ALA A 77 9.48 11.78 -5.55
N TYR A 78 9.45 11.48 -4.28
CA TYR A 78 9.61 10.15 -3.71
C TYR A 78 8.52 9.88 -2.70
N ALA A 79 8.05 8.64 -2.63
CA ALA A 79 7.22 8.15 -1.55
C ALA A 79 7.92 7.01 -0.83
N PHE A 80 7.98 7.09 0.51
CA PHE A 80 8.59 6.05 1.33
C PHE A 80 7.62 5.54 2.38
N ASN A 81 7.81 4.29 2.78
CA ASN A 81 7.24 3.80 4.02
C ASN A 81 7.88 4.53 5.21
N LEU A 82 7.06 4.93 6.17
CA LEU A 82 7.54 5.59 7.39
C LEU A 82 8.40 4.67 8.27
N ALA A 83 8.28 3.37 8.12
CA ALA A 83 9.00 2.38 8.93
C ALA A 83 10.47 2.24 8.53
N CYS A 84 11.36 2.25 9.51
CA CYS A 84 12.79 1.97 9.33
C CYS A 84 12.99 0.51 8.87
N PRO A 85 13.77 0.26 7.80
CA PRO A 85 14.07 -1.08 7.29
C PRO A 85 14.69 -2.05 8.29
N HIS A 86 15.30 -1.55 9.38
CA HIS A 86 15.93 -2.37 10.42
C HIS A 86 14.89 -3.05 11.32
N GLU A 87 14.04 -2.26 11.99
CA GLU A 87 13.09 -2.77 13.00
C GLU A 87 11.75 -2.03 12.99
N ASN A 88 11.29 -1.59 11.85
CA ASN A 88 9.98 -0.97 11.65
C ASN A 88 9.64 0.23 12.56
N THR A 89 10.65 0.86 13.17
CA THR A 89 10.47 2.07 13.98
C THR A 89 10.20 3.26 13.05
N ALA A 90 9.24 4.11 13.38
CA ALA A 90 8.93 5.30 12.59
C ALA A 90 10.14 6.24 12.49
N LEU A 91 10.51 6.57 11.27
CA LEU A 91 11.60 7.49 10.97
C LEU A 91 11.23 8.94 11.34
N LYS A 92 12.24 9.74 11.64
CA LYS A 92 12.13 11.19 11.84
C LYS A 92 12.89 11.92 10.76
N TRP A 93 12.34 13.02 10.30
CA TRP A 93 13.06 13.97 9.46
C TRP A 93 13.79 14.99 10.34
N LEU A 94 15.05 15.24 10.08
CA LEU A 94 15.89 16.24 10.75
C LEU A 94 16.21 17.35 9.74
N PRO A 95 15.41 18.43 9.69
CA PRO A 95 15.53 19.45 8.63
C PRO A 95 16.84 20.21 8.65
N LYS A 96 17.44 20.42 9.83
CA LYS A 96 18.75 21.08 9.96
C LYS A 96 19.87 20.26 9.36
N ASP A 97 19.75 18.93 9.43
CA ASP A 97 20.77 17.99 8.95
C ASP A 97 20.46 17.49 7.53
N GLY A 98 19.27 17.77 7.01
CA GLY A 98 18.82 17.33 5.70
C GLY A 98 18.76 15.80 5.55
N ARG A 99 18.40 15.07 6.62
CA ARG A 99 18.39 13.60 6.63
C ARG A 99 17.23 13.02 7.41
N PHE A 100 16.91 11.76 7.10
CA PHE A 100 16.09 10.94 7.98
C PHE A 100 16.97 10.23 9.01
N GLN A 101 16.40 10.01 10.20
CA GLN A 101 17.06 9.26 11.26
C GLN A 101 16.06 8.37 12.00
N CYS A 102 16.46 7.13 12.25
CA CYS A 102 15.73 6.22 13.12
C CYS A 102 16.03 6.56 14.59
N PRO A 103 15.02 6.84 15.41
CA PRO A 103 15.26 7.20 16.81
C PRO A 103 15.76 6.03 17.68
N LYS A 104 15.58 4.79 17.22
CA LYS A 104 15.91 3.59 18.02
C LYS A 104 17.40 3.22 17.96
N HIS A 105 17.98 3.19 16.74
CA HIS A 105 19.36 2.76 16.52
C HIS A 105 20.13 3.69 15.58
N GLU A 106 19.67 4.92 15.43
CA GLU A 106 20.36 6.01 14.73
C GLU A 106 20.71 5.74 13.26
N SER A 107 20.05 4.76 12.62
CA SER A 107 20.22 4.56 11.17
C SER A 107 19.81 5.82 10.41
N GLN A 108 20.67 6.30 9.52
CA GLN A 108 20.53 7.56 8.82
C GLN A 108 20.35 7.33 7.32
N TYR A 109 19.57 8.22 6.70
CA TYR A 109 19.25 8.14 5.27
C TYR A 109 19.21 9.53 4.66
N GLN A 110 19.66 9.64 3.42
CA GLN A 110 19.53 10.85 2.61
C GLN A 110 18.06 11.19 2.31
N PRO A 111 17.75 12.40 1.82
CA PRO A 111 16.41 12.76 1.35
C PRO A 111 15.87 11.81 0.26
N THR A 112 16.76 11.20 -0.53
CA THR A 112 16.45 10.22 -1.57
C THR A 112 16.18 8.81 -1.03
N GLY A 113 16.24 8.62 0.30
CA GLY A 113 16.05 7.33 0.96
C GLY A 113 17.28 6.43 0.98
N VAL A 114 18.42 6.89 0.44
CA VAL A 114 19.69 6.12 0.43
C VAL A 114 20.23 6.03 1.86
N PHE A 115 20.57 4.81 2.29
CA PHE A 115 21.19 4.55 3.58
C PHE A 115 22.61 5.14 3.65
N THR A 116 22.98 5.74 4.77
CA THR A 116 24.29 6.33 4.99
C THR A 116 25.07 5.64 6.11
N THR A 117 24.44 5.42 7.27
CA THR A 117 25.09 4.83 8.43
C THR A 117 24.08 4.30 9.44
N GLY A 118 24.51 3.49 10.38
CA GLY A 118 23.72 2.91 11.45
C GLY A 118 23.50 1.40 11.28
N ARG A 119 22.47 0.85 11.94
CA ARG A 119 22.23 -0.60 11.96
C ARG A 119 21.41 -1.15 10.80
N ALA A 120 20.79 -0.31 9.99
CA ALA A 120 20.11 -0.77 8.80
C ALA A 120 21.12 -1.32 7.78
N THR A 121 20.67 -2.25 6.94
CA THR A 121 21.50 -2.90 5.92
C THR A 121 21.10 -2.53 4.50
N ARG A 122 20.04 -1.73 4.34
CA ARG A 122 19.47 -1.33 3.05
C ARG A 122 18.83 0.06 3.10
N ASN A 123 18.52 0.60 1.95
CA ASN A 123 17.83 1.88 1.79
C ASN A 123 16.39 1.83 2.35
N MET A 124 15.77 3.01 2.53
CA MET A 124 14.36 3.13 2.87
C MET A 124 13.49 2.43 1.82
N ASP A 125 12.42 1.76 2.25
CA ASP A 125 11.48 1.13 1.33
C ASP A 125 10.69 2.20 0.59
N ARG A 126 10.72 2.19 -0.76
CA ARG A 126 9.92 3.06 -1.59
C ARG A 126 8.54 2.47 -1.83
N LEU A 127 7.54 3.34 -1.91
CA LEU A 127 6.20 3.01 -2.37
C LEU A 127 6.07 3.29 -3.87
N GLY A 128 5.14 2.61 -4.53
CA GLY A 128 4.76 2.96 -5.90
C GLY A 128 4.23 4.39 -5.94
N ILE A 129 4.75 5.20 -6.86
CA ILE A 129 4.34 6.60 -7.02
C ILE A 129 4.20 6.95 -8.49
N THR A 130 3.10 7.65 -8.82
CA THR A 130 2.83 8.21 -10.16
C THR A 130 2.38 9.66 -10.04
N LEU A 131 2.40 10.37 -11.15
CA LEU A 131 1.85 11.73 -11.26
C LEU A 131 0.59 11.68 -12.11
N GLU A 132 -0.55 12.07 -11.53
CA GLU A 132 -1.85 12.10 -12.17
C GLU A 132 -2.59 13.37 -11.78
N ASP A 133 -3.16 14.08 -12.72
CA ASP A 133 -3.97 15.30 -12.48
C ASP A 133 -3.28 16.30 -11.54
N ASN A 134 -1.98 16.51 -11.71
CA ASN A 134 -1.15 17.37 -10.85
C ASN A 134 -1.13 16.96 -9.37
N MET A 135 -1.34 15.67 -9.09
CA MET A 135 -1.25 15.06 -7.76
C MET A 135 -0.29 13.87 -7.80
N LEU A 136 0.41 13.65 -6.71
CA LEU A 136 1.18 12.43 -6.50
C LEU A 136 0.22 11.33 -6.02
N VAL A 137 0.11 10.25 -6.80
CA VAL A 137 -0.67 9.07 -6.44
C VAL A 137 0.28 8.01 -5.92
N VAL A 138 0.06 7.56 -4.69
CA VAL A 138 0.91 6.61 -3.98
C VAL A 138 0.15 5.32 -3.73
N ASP A 139 0.68 4.21 -4.24
CA ASP A 139 0.15 2.87 -3.99
C ASP A 139 0.74 2.29 -2.69
N LEU A 140 -0.09 2.20 -1.65
CA LEU A 140 0.30 1.73 -0.33
C LEU A 140 0.61 0.23 -0.28
N ASN A 141 0.23 -0.55 -1.29
CA ASN A 141 0.48 -1.99 -1.35
C ASN A 141 1.73 -2.33 -2.18
N LYS A 142 2.28 -1.36 -2.91
CA LYS A 142 3.41 -1.57 -3.81
C LYS A 142 4.71 -1.09 -3.19
N PHE A 143 5.44 -2.03 -2.59
CA PHE A 143 6.71 -1.78 -1.93
C PHE A 143 7.89 -2.20 -2.80
N TYR A 144 8.88 -1.32 -2.92
CA TYR A 144 10.16 -1.61 -3.53
C TYR A 144 11.26 -1.59 -2.48
N LYS A 145 11.90 -2.72 -2.27
CA LYS A 145 13.03 -2.90 -1.35
C LYS A 145 14.32 -2.94 -2.16
N SER A 146 15.31 -2.11 -1.82
CA SER A 146 16.54 -1.97 -2.61
C SER A 146 17.40 -3.24 -2.65
N ASP A 147 17.26 -4.12 -1.67
CA ASP A 147 17.93 -5.42 -1.59
C ASP A 147 17.23 -6.55 -2.35
N LYS A 148 15.95 -6.39 -2.70
CA LYS A 148 15.13 -7.40 -3.40
C LYS A 148 14.81 -7.01 -4.83
N ASN A 149 14.56 -5.74 -5.06
CA ASN A 149 14.21 -5.18 -6.36
C ASN A 149 14.92 -3.83 -6.55
N PRO A 150 16.23 -3.79 -6.80
CA PRO A 150 17.01 -2.55 -6.92
C PRO A 150 16.54 -1.68 -8.10
N GLU A 151 16.16 -2.28 -9.21
CA GLU A 151 15.68 -1.57 -10.40
C GLU A 151 14.34 -0.91 -10.13
N GLY A 152 13.37 -1.65 -9.57
CA GLY A 152 12.07 -1.12 -9.17
C GLY A 152 12.22 -0.03 -8.10
N TRP A 153 13.16 -0.21 -7.16
CA TRP A 153 13.46 0.81 -6.16
C TRP A 153 14.01 2.08 -6.80
N ALA A 154 14.93 1.98 -7.74
CA ALA A 154 15.47 3.14 -8.45
C ALA A 154 14.40 3.85 -9.30
N ALA A 155 13.52 3.09 -9.95
CA ALA A 155 12.46 3.61 -10.81
C ALA A 155 11.27 4.22 -10.05
N ALA A 156 11.08 3.90 -8.75
CA ALA A 156 9.97 4.41 -7.94
C ALA A 156 10.20 5.88 -7.54
N THR A 157 10.12 6.76 -8.52
CA THR A 157 10.27 8.22 -8.41
C THR A 157 9.53 8.91 -9.54
N VAL A 158 9.19 10.19 -9.35
CA VAL A 158 8.51 11.03 -10.34
C VAL A 158 9.31 12.31 -10.54
N ALA A 159 9.60 12.66 -11.79
CA ALA A 159 10.14 13.98 -12.15
C ALA A 159 9.03 15.05 -12.04
N LEU A 160 9.36 16.23 -11.49
CA LEU A 160 8.45 17.37 -11.22
C LEU A 160 8.80 18.58 -12.06
#